data_b04006c4d9b91c4e49a2ee9b08b8bcde
#
_entry.id   b04006c4d9b91c4e49a2ee9b08b8bcde
#
_cell.length_a   1.000
_cell.length_b   1.000
_cell.length_c   1.000
_cell.angle_alpha   90.00
_cell.angle_beta   90.00
_cell.angle_gamma   90.00
#
_symmetry.space_group_name_H-M   'P 1'
#
loop_
_entity.id
_entity.type
_entity.pdbx_description
1 polymer ?
#
loop_
_entity_poly.entity_id
_entity_poly.type
_entity_poly.pdbx_seq_one_letter_code
_entity_poly.pdbx_strand_id
1 'polypeptide(L)'
;MNTVCNKSHTLHLLLLSLLLATTFFTSRAEGTENSTRRWKISILTCGPGQSVYELYGHTALRIKNVETDYDMVFNYGMFSFNRPHFVSRFVRGETDYWLGAIPFEAFLTAYRSDRRSVSEQILNLTHAEKERLCRRIDSIMSQKGWTYRYNFLYDNCTTRVIDDIESCMEGRVVWPVSKEKRTYRDIIHQYAAVSPWYSFGQDLLLGTEVDRPLDTRRQMFAPLYAERYLREARIVAPDGTTHPLVLDENIPLDDAHLRPGTPLPWPLLTMSLLLLLAIATAIREYRRGSVCWQFDALLMTIQGLTGCIVTFLFFGSAHPAVDSNW
;
A
#
# COMPACT_ATOMS: atom_id res chain seq x y z
N MET A 1 -46.27 -0.91 72.26
CA MET A 1 -45.12 -0.01 72.01
C MET A 1 -43.98 -0.74 71.22
N ASN A 2 -44.25 -1.42 70.15
CA ASN A 2 -43.18 -2.18 69.40
C ASN A 2 -43.31 -2.16 67.86
N THR A 3 -43.97 -1.14 67.30
CA THR A 3 -44.18 -1.10 65.85
C THR A 3 -43.46 0.07 65.09
N VAL A 4 -42.77 0.96 65.81
CA VAL A 4 -42.11 2.15 65.24
C VAL A 4 -40.59 1.89 64.93
N CYS A 5 -39.96 0.92 65.61
CA CYS A 5 -38.52 0.65 65.48
C CYS A 5 -38.16 -0.09 64.22
N ASN A 6 -39.10 -0.79 63.56
CA ASN A 6 -38.79 -1.65 62.42
C ASN A 6 -38.80 -0.91 61.04
N LYS A 7 -39.42 0.27 60.94
CA LYS A 7 -39.49 1.06 59.73
C LYS A 7 -38.19 1.86 59.44
N SER A 8 -37.42 2.20 60.47
CA SER A 8 -36.18 2.94 60.35
C SER A 8 -35.02 2.06 59.73
N HIS A 9 -34.94 0.78 60.17
CA HIS A 9 -33.91 -0.13 59.69
C HIS A 9 -34.15 -0.55 58.27
N THR A 10 -35.39 -0.74 57.82
CA THR A 10 -35.70 -1.06 56.41
C THR A 10 -35.41 0.12 55.47
N LEU A 11 -35.62 1.38 55.90
CA LEU A 11 -35.32 2.57 55.11
C LEU A 11 -33.81 2.78 54.99
N HIS A 12 -33.00 2.50 56.01
CA HIS A 12 -31.56 2.58 55.96
C HIS A 12 -30.93 1.49 55.08
N LEU A 13 -31.48 0.26 55.10
CA LEU A 13 -31.04 -0.82 54.20
C LEU A 13 -31.37 -0.54 52.73
N LEU A 14 -32.53 0.06 52.43
CA LEU A 14 -32.91 0.49 51.10
C LEU A 14 -32.04 1.65 50.59
N LEU A 15 -31.72 2.63 51.43
CA LEU A 15 -30.80 3.71 51.10
C LEU A 15 -29.36 3.21 50.88
N LEU A 16 -28.89 2.25 51.67
CA LEU A 16 -27.57 1.64 51.53
C LEU A 16 -27.47 0.79 50.24
N SER A 17 -28.53 0.05 49.87
CA SER A 17 -28.58 -0.71 48.61
C SER A 17 -28.66 0.21 47.40
N LEU A 18 -29.33 1.36 47.49
CA LEU A 18 -29.36 2.36 46.40
C LEU A 18 -28.00 3.05 46.22
N LEU A 19 -27.28 3.33 47.33
CA LEU A 19 -25.92 3.89 47.30
C LEU A 19 -24.92 2.89 46.71
N LEU A 20 -25.02 1.60 47.04
CA LEU A 20 -24.20 0.55 46.45
C LEU A 20 -24.49 0.36 44.93
N ALA A 21 -25.74 0.45 44.50
CA ALA A 21 -26.12 0.36 43.11
C ALA A 21 -25.57 1.53 42.28
N THR A 22 -25.53 2.75 42.83
CA THR A 22 -24.95 3.92 42.14
C THR A 22 -23.42 3.83 42.01
N THR A 23 -22.72 3.27 43.00
CA THR A 23 -21.26 3.07 42.91
C THR A 23 -20.87 1.99 41.91
N PHE A 24 -21.70 0.96 41.67
CA PHE A 24 -21.46 -0.03 40.61
C PHE A 24 -21.71 0.52 39.20
N PHE A 25 -22.63 1.50 39.05
CA PHE A 25 -22.87 2.09 37.72
C PHE A 25 -21.82 3.12 37.33
N THR A 26 -21.23 3.88 38.25
CA THR A 26 -20.15 4.85 37.95
C THR A 26 -18.81 4.16 37.68
N SER A 27 -18.54 3.00 38.30
CA SER A 27 -17.31 2.25 38.08
C SER A 27 -17.21 1.60 36.69
N ARG A 28 -18.36 1.43 36.00
CA ARG A 28 -18.38 0.81 34.65
C ARG A 28 -18.15 1.81 33.50
N ALA A 29 -18.35 3.10 33.75
CA ALA A 29 -18.15 4.17 32.77
C ALA A 29 -16.67 4.58 32.68
N GLU A 30 -15.94 4.61 33.78
CA GLU A 30 -14.50 4.96 33.78
C GLU A 30 -13.61 3.91 33.12
N GLY A 31 -13.97 2.63 33.18
CA GLY A 31 -13.23 1.53 32.54
C GLY A 31 -13.31 1.55 31.03
N THR A 32 -14.38 2.12 30.46
CA THR A 32 -14.56 2.18 28.98
C THR A 32 -13.88 3.38 28.35
N GLU A 33 -13.81 4.51 29.03
CA GLU A 33 -13.18 5.73 28.51
C GLU A 33 -11.64 5.66 28.53
N ASN A 34 -11.07 4.98 29.52
CA ASN A 34 -9.61 4.78 29.60
C ASN A 34 -9.10 3.75 28.60
N SER A 35 -9.91 2.74 28.24
CA SER A 35 -9.50 1.74 27.26
C SER A 35 -9.50 2.29 25.82
N THR A 36 -10.30 3.33 25.51
CA THR A 36 -10.33 4.00 24.21
C THR A 36 -9.02 4.74 23.88
N ARG A 37 -8.31 5.21 24.88
CA ARG A 37 -7.04 5.94 24.72
C ARG A 37 -5.82 5.02 24.54
N ARG A 38 -5.95 3.74 24.80
CA ARG A 38 -4.82 2.79 24.84
C ARG A 38 -4.15 2.57 23.48
N TRP A 39 -4.91 2.51 22.40
CA TRP A 39 -4.40 2.22 21.08
C TRP A 39 -4.41 3.44 20.17
N LYS A 40 -3.24 3.78 19.62
CA LYS A 40 -3.06 4.71 18.50
C LYS A 40 -2.75 3.87 17.27
N ILE A 41 -3.57 3.98 16.24
CA ILE A 41 -3.40 3.30 14.96
C ILE A 41 -3.18 4.35 13.89
N SER A 42 -2.16 4.15 13.08
CA SER A 42 -1.78 5.09 12.03
C SER A 42 -1.39 4.35 10.75
N ILE A 43 -1.57 5.01 9.63
CA ILE A 43 -0.99 4.63 8.35
C ILE A 43 0.32 5.39 8.19
N LEU A 44 1.38 4.67 7.85
CA LEU A 44 2.65 5.25 7.47
C LEU A 44 2.77 5.20 5.95
N THR A 45 3.06 6.35 5.34
CA THR A 45 3.37 6.45 3.91
C THR A 45 4.83 6.82 3.75
N CYS A 46 5.56 5.97 3.04
CA CYS A 46 6.98 6.13 2.81
C CYS A 46 7.23 6.62 1.39
N GLY A 47 8.04 7.63 1.25
CA GLY A 47 8.44 8.18 -0.04
C GLY A 47 9.14 7.16 -0.94
N PRO A 48 9.23 7.43 -2.26
CA PRO A 48 9.97 6.61 -3.21
C PRO A 48 11.44 6.43 -2.82
N GLY A 49 12.02 5.28 -3.18
CA GLY A 49 13.44 4.97 -3.05
C GLY A 49 14.12 4.88 -4.43
N GLN A 50 15.37 4.43 -4.43
CA GLN A 50 16.17 4.33 -5.66
C GLN A 50 16.04 2.98 -6.36
N SER A 51 15.76 1.92 -5.61
CA SER A 51 15.61 0.57 -6.17
C SER A 51 14.27 0.44 -6.91
N VAL A 52 14.24 -0.38 -7.94
CA VAL A 52 13.06 -0.56 -8.82
C VAL A 52 11.79 -0.89 -8.03
N TYR A 53 11.89 -1.73 -6.99
CA TYR A 53 10.76 -2.11 -6.13
C TYR A 53 10.39 -1.04 -5.10
N GLU A 54 11.17 0.03 -4.96
CA GLU A 54 10.93 1.15 -4.04
C GLU A 54 10.41 2.40 -4.74
N LEU A 55 10.44 2.45 -6.08
CA LEU A 55 10.07 3.62 -6.87
C LEU A 55 8.66 4.15 -6.54
N TYR A 56 7.76 3.27 -6.13
CA TYR A 56 6.36 3.62 -5.82
C TYR A 56 6.13 4.03 -4.37
N GLY A 57 7.18 3.98 -3.54
CA GLY A 57 7.04 4.17 -2.10
C GLY A 57 6.52 2.91 -1.40
N HIS A 58 5.97 3.10 -0.19
CA HIS A 58 5.43 1.99 0.61
C HIS A 58 4.34 2.49 1.54
N THR A 59 3.40 1.62 1.89
CA THR A 59 2.40 1.87 2.93
C THR A 59 2.49 0.79 3.99
N ALA A 60 2.51 1.21 5.27
CA ALA A 60 2.55 0.32 6.41
C ALA A 60 1.51 0.73 7.46
N LEU A 61 1.14 -0.21 8.33
CA LEU A 61 0.23 0.02 9.45
C LEU A 61 1.04 0.10 10.74
N ARG A 62 0.94 1.20 11.50
CA ARG A 62 1.54 1.33 12.83
C ARG A 62 0.47 1.12 13.89
N ILE A 63 0.76 0.26 14.86
CA ILE A 63 -0.06 0.04 16.06
C ILE A 63 0.80 0.35 17.27
N LYS A 64 0.42 1.40 18.00
CA LYS A 64 1.08 1.84 19.21
C LYS A 64 0.14 1.72 20.41
N ASN A 65 0.61 1.13 21.50
CA ASN A 65 -0.04 1.22 22.79
C ASN A 65 0.56 2.42 23.55
N VAL A 66 -0.29 3.39 23.93
CA VAL A 66 0.19 4.63 24.60
C VAL A 66 0.52 4.43 26.08
N GLU A 67 0.16 3.29 26.66
CA GLU A 67 0.37 2.94 28.08
C GLU A 67 1.58 2.02 28.29
N THR A 68 2.11 1.45 27.19
CA THR A 68 3.25 0.51 27.21
C THR A 68 4.26 0.87 26.14
N ASP A 69 5.41 0.21 26.13
CA ASP A 69 6.45 0.38 25.10
C ASP A 69 6.11 -0.35 23.78
N TYR A 70 4.88 -0.86 23.62
CA TYR A 70 4.48 -1.53 22.39
C TYR A 70 4.25 -0.50 21.28
N ASP A 71 5.13 -0.51 20.27
CA ASP A 71 5.09 0.39 19.11
C ASP A 71 5.63 -0.36 17.89
N MET A 72 4.72 -0.96 17.11
CA MET A 72 5.06 -1.88 16.03
C MET A 72 4.52 -1.39 14.69
N VAL A 73 5.30 -1.64 13.65
CA VAL A 73 4.92 -1.40 12.25
C VAL A 73 4.73 -2.73 11.55
N PHE A 74 3.58 -2.88 10.93
CA PHE A 74 3.17 -4.05 10.18
C PHE A 74 3.27 -3.76 8.68
N ASN A 75 4.07 -4.57 7.97
CA ASN A 75 4.43 -4.36 6.58
C ASN A 75 3.91 -5.51 5.73
N TYR A 76 2.89 -5.26 4.91
CA TYR A 76 2.54 -6.16 3.82
C TYR A 76 3.58 -6.06 2.70
N GLY A 77 3.74 -7.14 1.94
CA GLY A 77 4.68 -7.15 0.82
C GLY A 77 6.10 -7.60 1.20
N MET A 78 6.27 -8.22 2.36
CA MET A 78 7.54 -8.86 2.70
C MET A 78 7.79 -10.07 1.82
N PHE A 79 9.01 -10.22 1.30
CA PHE A 79 9.41 -11.33 0.45
C PHE A 79 10.89 -11.68 0.65
N SER A 80 11.35 -12.80 0.08
CA SER A 80 12.74 -13.22 0.18
C SER A 80 13.28 -13.67 -1.17
N PHE A 81 14.38 -13.08 -1.60
CA PHE A 81 15.13 -13.50 -2.79
C PHE A 81 15.76 -14.89 -2.64
N ASN A 82 15.95 -15.35 -1.41
CA ASN A 82 16.63 -16.62 -1.10
C ASN A 82 15.73 -17.86 -1.30
N ARG A 83 14.47 -17.69 -1.73
CA ARG A 83 13.58 -18.82 -2.04
C ARG A 83 14.04 -19.52 -3.32
N PRO A 84 13.99 -20.88 -3.37
CA PRO A 84 14.33 -21.61 -4.58
C PRO A 84 13.52 -21.13 -5.78
N HIS A 85 14.19 -20.99 -6.92
CA HIS A 85 13.57 -20.56 -8.19
C HIS A 85 12.85 -19.21 -8.14
N PHE A 86 13.29 -18.27 -7.27
CA PHE A 86 12.64 -16.98 -7.07
C PHE A 86 12.37 -16.26 -8.40
N VAL A 87 13.38 -16.11 -9.28
CA VAL A 87 13.24 -15.37 -10.54
C VAL A 87 12.19 -16.01 -11.46
N SER A 88 12.21 -17.34 -11.63
CA SER A 88 11.22 -18.00 -12.49
C SER A 88 9.81 -17.97 -11.92
N ARG A 89 9.67 -18.01 -10.59
CA ARG A 89 8.38 -17.84 -9.90
C ARG A 89 7.89 -16.39 -10.01
N PHE A 90 8.79 -15.42 -9.85
CA PHE A 90 8.46 -14.00 -10.02
C PHE A 90 7.93 -13.72 -11.43
N VAL A 91 8.65 -14.19 -12.48
CA VAL A 91 8.23 -13.98 -13.89
C VAL A 91 6.88 -14.65 -14.17
N ARG A 92 6.59 -15.79 -13.54
CA ARG A 92 5.28 -16.46 -13.65
C ARG A 92 4.18 -15.84 -12.77
N GLY A 93 4.47 -14.81 -11.96
CA GLY A 93 3.50 -14.24 -11.01
C GLY A 93 3.18 -15.16 -9.82
N GLU A 94 4.07 -16.10 -9.48
CA GLU A 94 3.88 -17.13 -8.45
C GLU A 94 4.60 -16.82 -7.13
N THR A 95 5.02 -15.58 -6.91
CA THR A 95 5.72 -15.21 -5.67
C THR A 95 4.75 -14.99 -4.52
N ASP A 96 5.07 -15.62 -3.40
CA ASP A 96 4.32 -15.48 -2.15
C ASP A 96 4.99 -14.44 -1.26
N TYR A 97 4.17 -13.53 -0.77
CA TYR A 97 4.54 -12.45 0.13
C TYR A 97 3.85 -12.65 1.47
N TRP A 98 4.36 -12.04 2.53
CA TRP A 98 3.77 -12.14 3.87
C TRP A 98 3.69 -10.79 4.58
N LEU A 99 3.00 -10.78 5.72
CA LEU A 99 2.96 -9.67 6.65
C LEU A 99 4.15 -9.81 7.62
N GLY A 100 5.01 -8.79 7.68
CA GLY A 100 6.10 -8.68 8.64
C GLY A 100 5.82 -7.62 9.68
N ALA A 101 6.41 -7.75 10.88
CA ALA A 101 6.32 -6.76 11.94
C ALA A 101 7.71 -6.38 12.43
N ILE A 102 7.95 -5.08 12.63
CA ILE A 102 9.20 -4.54 13.18
C ILE A 102 8.90 -3.39 14.15
N PRO A 103 9.75 -3.12 15.15
CA PRO A 103 9.62 -1.94 16.00
C PRO A 103 9.68 -0.64 15.18
N PHE A 104 8.88 0.37 15.58
CA PHE A 104 8.80 1.65 14.87
C PHE A 104 10.15 2.36 14.73
N GLU A 105 10.97 2.37 15.77
CA GLU A 105 12.31 2.98 15.72
C GLU A 105 13.25 2.29 14.72
N ALA A 106 13.17 0.96 14.62
CA ALA A 106 13.93 0.20 13.62
C ALA A 106 13.45 0.50 12.20
N PHE A 107 12.12 0.66 12.02
CA PHE A 107 11.51 1.10 10.77
C PHE A 107 12.04 2.48 10.35
N LEU A 108 11.97 3.48 11.22
CA LEU A 108 12.48 4.83 10.93
C LEU A 108 13.97 4.83 10.63
N THR A 109 14.76 4.02 11.36
CA THR A 109 16.21 3.93 11.14
C THR A 109 16.53 3.40 9.74
N ALA A 110 15.80 2.40 9.26
CA ALA A 110 15.97 1.88 7.91
C ALA A 110 15.65 2.95 6.85
N TYR A 111 14.50 3.64 6.97
CA TYR A 111 14.12 4.68 6.01
C TYR A 111 15.03 5.89 6.04
N ARG A 112 15.57 6.25 7.21
CA ARG A 112 16.61 7.32 7.35
C ARG A 112 17.89 6.91 6.63
N SER A 113 18.33 5.68 6.77
CA SER A 113 19.50 5.15 6.06
C SER A 113 19.33 5.26 4.54
N ASP A 114 18.13 4.98 4.06
CA ASP A 114 17.78 5.01 2.64
C ASP A 114 17.43 6.43 2.12
N ARG A 115 17.47 7.45 3.00
CA ARG A 115 17.09 8.84 2.69
C ARG A 115 15.69 8.97 2.11
N ARG A 116 14.73 8.27 2.70
CA ARG A 116 13.33 8.26 2.30
C ARG A 116 12.47 8.88 3.38
N SER A 117 11.53 9.73 2.99
CA SER A 117 10.57 10.33 3.92
C SER A 117 9.57 9.30 4.45
N VAL A 118 9.05 9.57 5.65
CA VAL A 118 7.92 8.84 6.24
C VAL A 118 6.93 9.86 6.78
N SER A 119 5.69 9.81 6.29
CA SER A 119 4.55 10.54 6.85
C SER A 119 3.66 9.58 7.64
N GLU A 120 2.96 10.10 8.64
CA GLU A 120 2.04 9.35 9.50
C GLU A 120 0.68 10.01 9.51
N GLN A 121 -0.37 9.25 9.22
CA GLN A 121 -1.77 9.65 9.33
C GLN A 121 -2.44 8.85 10.43
N ILE A 122 -2.82 9.52 11.53
CA ILE A 122 -3.47 8.92 12.69
C ILE A 122 -4.94 8.72 12.39
N LEU A 123 -5.43 7.50 12.53
CA LEU A 123 -6.81 7.15 12.20
C LEU A 123 -7.79 7.48 13.32
N ASN A 124 -8.93 8.04 12.95
CA ASN A 124 -10.04 8.40 13.82
C ASN A 124 -11.01 7.21 14.00
N LEU A 125 -10.51 6.11 14.54
CA LEU A 125 -11.26 4.89 14.76
C LEU A 125 -11.84 4.85 16.17
N THR A 126 -13.03 4.26 16.33
CA THR A 126 -13.61 3.92 17.63
C THR A 126 -12.77 2.85 18.33
N HIS A 127 -12.98 2.66 19.61
CA HIS A 127 -12.29 1.61 20.38
C HIS A 127 -12.56 0.22 19.80
N ALA A 128 -13.81 -0.09 19.48
CA ALA A 128 -14.21 -1.37 18.92
C ALA A 128 -13.57 -1.64 17.55
N GLU A 129 -13.45 -0.62 16.71
CA GLU A 129 -12.77 -0.70 15.41
C GLU A 129 -11.27 -0.96 15.59
N LYS A 130 -10.61 -0.22 16.49
CA LYS A 130 -9.19 -0.45 16.82
C LYS A 130 -8.93 -1.88 17.31
N GLU A 131 -9.78 -2.38 18.23
CA GLU A 131 -9.65 -3.75 18.71
C GLU A 131 -9.88 -4.80 17.62
N ARG A 132 -10.86 -4.58 16.71
CA ARG A 132 -11.07 -5.48 15.58
C ARG A 132 -9.85 -5.53 14.67
N LEU A 133 -9.27 -4.36 14.38
CA LEU A 133 -8.08 -4.27 13.55
C LEU A 133 -6.87 -4.95 14.22
N CYS A 134 -6.64 -4.72 15.51
CA CYS A 134 -5.60 -5.43 16.26
C CYS A 134 -5.80 -6.96 16.19
N ARG A 135 -7.02 -7.45 16.50
CA ARG A 135 -7.33 -8.89 16.41
C ARG A 135 -7.14 -9.47 15.02
N ARG A 136 -7.47 -8.71 13.97
CA ARG A 136 -7.26 -9.13 12.57
C ARG A 136 -5.76 -9.29 12.27
N ILE A 137 -4.95 -8.31 12.63
CA ILE A 137 -3.48 -8.36 12.44
C ILE A 137 -2.89 -9.52 13.26
N ASP A 138 -3.27 -9.67 14.52
CA ASP A 138 -2.81 -10.78 15.37
C ASP A 138 -3.21 -12.14 14.79
N SER A 139 -4.41 -12.27 14.25
CA SER A 139 -4.88 -13.49 13.58
C SER A 139 -4.01 -13.84 12.37
N ILE A 140 -3.63 -12.87 11.56
CA ILE A 140 -2.75 -13.09 10.40
C ILE A 140 -1.35 -13.48 10.88
N MET A 141 -0.80 -12.75 11.85
CA MET A 141 0.55 -12.99 12.38
C MET A 141 0.70 -14.33 13.10
N SER A 142 -0.38 -14.82 13.73
CA SER A 142 -0.38 -16.11 14.44
C SER A 142 -0.46 -17.32 13.50
N GLN A 143 -0.87 -17.15 12.26
CA GLN A 143 -0.97 -18.23 11.27
C GLN A 143 0.41 -18.55 10.70
N LYS A 144 1.00 -19.67 11.16
CA LYS A 144 2.32 -20.11 10.68
C LYS A 144 2.34 -20.29 9.17
N GLY A 145 3.22 -19.55 8.50
CA GLY A 145 3.41 -19.65 7.05
C GLY A 145 2.32 -18.95 6.23
N TRP A 146 1.54 -18.05 6.86
CA TRP A 146 0.57 -17.25 6.11
C TRP A 146 1.25 -16.43 5.02
N THR A 147 0.75 -16.54 3.81
CA THR A 147 1.24 -15.83 2.64
C THR A 147 0.08 -15.46 1.73
N TYR A 148 0.33 -14.50 0.85
CA TYR A 148 -0.61 -14.11 -0.18
C TYR A 148 0.11 -13.89 -1.52
N ARG A 149 -0.63 -13.97 -2.61
CA ARG A 149 -0.13 -13.71 -3.94
C ARG A 149 -0.13 -12.19 -4.18
N TYR A 150 1.05 -11.60 -4.14
CA TYR A 150 1.18 -10.16 -4.35
C TYR A 150 0.82 -9.79 -5.79
N ASN A 151 0.04 -8.75 -5.93
CA ASN A 151 -0.24 -8.12 -7.21
C ASN A 151 0.02 -6.62 -7.10
N PHE A 152 0.93 -6.12 -7.89
CA PHE A 152 1.36 -4.74 -7.84
C PHE A 152 0.21 -3.72 -7.96
N LEU A 153 -0.80 -3.99 -8.81
CA LEU A 153 -1.93 -3.09 -9.05
C LEU A 153 -3.14 -3.37 -8.14
N TYR A 154 -3.39 -4.64 -7.79
CA TYR A 154 -4.67 -5.04 -7.22
C TYR A 154 -4.57 -5.56 -5.79
N ASP A 155 -3.42 -6.09 -5.37
CA ASP A 155 -3.23 -6.69 -4.05
C ASP A 155 -1.80 -6.46 -3.51
N ASN A 156 -1.53 -5.21 -3.11
CA ASN A 156 -0.23 -4.74 -2.67
C ASN A 156 -0.24 -4.25 -1.20
N CYS A 157 0.87 -3.68 -0.73
CA CYS A 157 0.99 -3.17 0.64
C CYS A 157 -0.07 -2.11 0.96
N THR A 158 -0.40 -1.22 0.02
CA THR A 158 -1.35 -0.14 0.24
C THR A 158 -2.78 -0.65 0.23
N THR A 159 -3.16 -1.44 -0.79
CA THR A 159 -4.53 -1.97 -0.90
C THR A 159 -4.89 -2.82 0.30
N ARG A 160 -3.96 -3.67 0.78
CA ARG A 160 -4.18 -4.51 1.96
C ARG A 160 -4.38 -3.74 3.24
N VAL A 161 -3.56 -2.72 3.51
CA VAL A 161 -3.74 -1.87 4.69
C VAL A 161 -5.10 -1.19 4.67
N ILE A 162 -5.53 -0.69 3.51
CA ILE A 162 -6.84 -0.02 3.37
C ILE A 162 -7.98 -1.04 3.52
N ASP A 163 -7.88 -2.21 2.90
CA ASP A 163 -8.88 -3.28 3.01
C ASP A 163 -9.05 -3.76 4.45
N ASP A 164 -7.94 -3.89 5.20
CA ASP A 164 -7.99 -4.25 6.61
C ASP A 164 -8.73 -3.19 7.43
N ILE A 165 -8.45 -1.91 7.20
CA ILE A 165 -9.14 -0.80 7.87
C ILE A 165 -10.63 -0.84 7.52
N GLU A 166 -10.99 -0.86 6.23
CA GLU A 166 -12.39 -0.90 5.77
C GLU A 166 -13.14 -2.10 6.36
N SER A 167 -12.50 -3.28 6.44
CA SER A 167 -13.11 -4.50 6.98
C SER A 167 -13.40 -4.45 8.48
N CYS A 168 -12.72 -3.55 9.21
CA CYS A 168 -12.86 -3.41 10.66
C CYS A 168 -13.82 -2.28 11.07
N MET A 169 -14.31 -1.48 10.11
CA MET A 169 -15.21 -0.37 10.37
C MET A 169 -16.62 -0.83 10.79
N GLU A 170 -17.26 -0.07 11.66
CA GLU A 170 -18.69 -0.21 11.95
C GLU A 170 -19.53 0.57 10.96
N GLY A 171 -18.99 1.69 10.53
CA GLY A 171 -19.57 2.56 9.54
C GLY A 171 -19.04 2.28 8.13
N ARG A 172 -19.19 3.25 7.26
CA ARG A 172 -18.72 3.21 5.88
C ARG A 172 -17.73 4.32 5.61
N VAL A 173 -16.59 4.00 5.00
CA VAL A 173 -15.66 5.01 4.50
C VAL A 173 -16.21 5.60 3.19
N VAL A 174 -16.27 6.92 3.14
CA VAL A 174 -16.62 7.69 1.94
C VAL A 174 -15.36 8.33 1.40
N TRP A 175 -14.91 7.83 0.27
CA TRP A 175 -13.73 8.34 -0.41
C TRP A 175 -14.08 9.61 -1.19
N PRO A 176 -13.18 10.59 -1.29
CA PRO A 176 -13.39 11.76 -2.13
C PRO A 176 -13.48 11.35 -3.60
N VAL A 177 -14.21 12.11 -4.39
CA VAL A 177 -14.26 11.89 -5.83
C VAL A 177 -13.01 12.48 -6.46
N SER A 178 -12.21 11.65 -7.12
CA SER A 178 -11.04 12.11 -7.84
C SER A 178 -11.44 13.07 -8.97
N LYS A 179 -10.84 14.25 -8.99
CA LYS A 179 -10.98 15.21 -10.09
C LYS A 179 -10.11 14.86 -11.29
N GLU A 180 -9.13 14.00 -11.10
CA GLU A 180 -8.16 13.58 -12.11
C GLU A 180 -8.58 12.23 -12.69
N LYS A 181 -8.83 12.20 -13.99
CA LYS A 181 -9.04 10.96 -14.73
C LYS A 181 -7.67 10.36 -15.02
N ARG A 182 -7.19 9.50 -14.13
CA ARG A 182 -5.91 8.79 -14.26
C ARG A 182 -6.14 7.33 -14.61
N THR A 183 -5.22 6.76 -15.35
CA THR A 183 -5.10 5.32 -15.59
C THR A 183 -4.01 4.73 -14.69
N TYR A 184 -3.92 3.41 -14.60
CA TYR A 184 -2.76 2.78 -13.95
C TYR A 184 -1.46 3.21 -14.62
N ARG A 185 -1.42 3.25 -15.96
CA ARG A 185 -0.23 3.65 -16.72
C ARG A 185 0.19 5.08 -16.41
N ASP A 186 -0.73 6.03 -16.31
CA ASP A 186 -0.40 7.41 -15.94
C ASP A 186 0.30 7.50 -14.58
N ILE A 187 -0.21 6.74 -13.60
CA ILE A 187 0.35 6.72 -12.25
C ILE A 187 1.72 6.00 -12.27
N ILE A 188 1.84 4.89 -12.98
CA ILE A 188 3.09 4.15 -13.16
C ILE A 188 4.16 5.07 -13.75
N HIS A 189 3.85 5.76 -14.82
CA HIS A 189 4.79 6.69 -15.47
C HIS A 189 5.26 7.81 -14.55
N GLN A 190 4.35 8.34 -13.71
CA GLN A 190 4.71 9.39 -12.74
C GLN A 190 5.86 8.95 -11.82
N TYR A 191 5.85 7.70 -11.35
CA TYR A 191 6.89 7.16 -10.48
C TYR A 191 8.09 6.62 -11.25
N ALA A 192 7.87 5.99 -12.41
CA ALA A 192 8.90 5.40 -13.23
C ALA A 192 9.69 6.43 -14.05
N ALA A 193 9.25 7.69 -14.11
CA ALA A 193 9.89 8.78 -14.86
C ALA A 193 11.39 8.97 -14.55
N VAL A 194 11.80 8.62 -13.33
CA VAL A 194 13.21 8.67 -12.87
C VAL A 194 14.10 7.62 -13.55
N SER A 195 13.51 6.58 -14.12
CA SER A 195 14.21 5.46 -14.77
C SER A 195 13.59 5.15 -16.14
N PRO A 196 14.00 5.87 -17.22
CA PRO A 196 13.37 5.77 -18.53
C PRO A 196 13.38 4.36 -19.13
N TRP A 197 14.43 3.58 -18.93
CA TRP A 197 14.50 2.19 -19.39
C TRP A 197 13.52 1.28 -18.64
N TYR A 198 13.33 1.52 -17.35
CA TYR A 198 12.33 0.79 -16.56
C TYR A 198 10.91 1.14 -17.03
N SER A 199 10.62 2.43 -17.23
CA SER A 199 9.34 2.90 -17.79
C SER A 199 9.05 2.27 -19.15
N PHE A 200 10.04 2.27 -20.06
CA PHE A 200 9.94 1.63 -21.37
C PHE A 200 9.67 0.13 -21.27
N GLY A 201 10.39 -0.56 -20.37
CA GLY A 201 10.16 -1.99 -20.13
C GLY A 201 8.75 -2.28 -19.61
N GLN A 202 8.23 -1.45 -18.71
CA GLN A 202 6.84 -1.57 -18.22
C GLN A 202 5.83 -1.36 -19.36
N ASP A 203 6.02 -0.35 -20.20
CA ASP A 203 5.15 -0.10 -21.36
C ASP A 203 5.12 -1.26 -22.35
N LEU A 204 6.25 -1.93 -22.52
CA LEU A 204 6.34 -3.11 -23.37
C LEU A 204 5.59 -4.33 -22.82
N LEU A 205 5.54 -4.45 -21.48
CA LEU A 205 4.98 -5.63 -20.79
C LEU A 205 3.52 -5.46 -20.37
N LEU A 206 3.09 -4.23 -20.05
CA LEU A 206 1.74 -3.95 -19.58
C LEU A 206 0.73 -3.90 -20.73
N GLY A 207 -0.34 -4.66 -20.61
CA GLY A 207 -1.44 -4.68 -21.57
C GLY A 207 -2.36 -3.46 -21.47
N THR A 208 -3.42 -3.44 -22.30
CA THR A 208 -4.39 -2.34 -22.38
C THR A 208 -5.30 -2.21 -21.18
N GLU A 209 -5.36 -3.23 -20.31
CA GLU A 209 -6.15 -3.19 -19.06
C GLU A 209 -5.72 -2.01 -18.17
N VAL A 210 -4.43 -1.67 -18.17
CA VAL A 210 -3.89 -0.57 -17.36
C VAL A 210 -4.21 0.83 -17.89
N ASP A 211 -4.83 0.93 -19.08
CA ASP A 211 -5.19 2.20 -19.73
C ASP A 211 -6.62 2.65 -19.45
N ARG A 212 -7.37 1.87 -18.65
CA ARG A 212 -8.72 2.23 -18.26
C ARG A 212 -8.71 3.32 -17.18
N PRO A 213 -9.62 4.32 -17.26
CA PRO A 213 -9.76 5.32 -16.22
C PRO A 213 -10.09 4.69 -14.86
N LEU A 214 -9.44 5.16 -13.82
CA LEU A 214 -9.56 4.66 -12.45
C LEU A 214 -10.48 5.54 -11.62
N ASP A 215 -11.31 4.91 -10.78
CA ASP A 215 -11.94 5.56 -9.66
C ASP A 215 -10.91 5.88 -8.54
N THR A 216 -11.33 6.65 -7.55
CA THR A 216 -10.46 7.05 -6.43
C THR A 216 -9.87 5.84 -5.72
N ARG A 217 -10.70 4.80 -5.44
CA ARG A 217 -10.26 3.62 -4.68
C ARG A 217 -9.17 2.84 -5.41
N ARG A 218 -9.28 2.72 -6.72
CA ARG A 218 -8.27 2.05 -7.56
C ARG A 218 -6.99 2.88 -7.69
N GLN A 219 -7.06 4.23 -7.74
CA GLN A 219 -5.86 5.07 -7.73
C GLN A 219 -5.04 4.90 -6.44
N MET A 220 -5.68 4.49 -5.35
CA MET A 220 -5.02 4.24 -4.05
C MET A 220 -4.14 2.98 -4.03
N PHE A 221 -3.92 2.29 -5.14
CA PHE A 221 -2.88 1.27 -5.21
C PHE A 221 -1.48 1.88 -4.99
N ALA A 222 -1.31 3.15 -5.31
CA ALA A 222 -0.07 3.90 -5.12
C ALA A 222 -0.07 4.62 -3.76
N PRO A 223 0.98 4.45 -2.92
CA PRO A 223 1.05 4.97 -1.57
C PRO A 223 0.74 6.47 -1.43
N LEU A 224 1.35 7.32 -2.27
CA LEU A 224 1.13 8.79 -2.19
C LEU A 224 -0.28 9.21 -2.64
N TYR A 225 -0.93 8.43 -3.51
CA TYR A 225 -2.33 8.64 -3.86
C TYR A 225 -3.24 8.24 -2.70
N ALA A 226 -2.93 7.12 -2.03
CA ALA A 226 -3.65 6.71 -0.85
C ALA A 226 -3.55 7.75 0.26
N GLU A 227 -2.35 8.25 0.58
CA GLU A 227 -2.12 9.30 1.55
C GLU A 227 -2.99 10.54 1.28
N ARG A 228 -3.03 11.00 0.03
CA ARG A 228 -3.84 12.16 -0.36
C ARG A 228 -5.33 11.92 -0.13
N TYR A 229 -5.85 10.78 -0.55
CA TYR A 229 -7.28 10.48 -0.44
C TYR A 229 -7.71 10.11 0.98
N LEU A 230 -6.85 9.51 1.79
CA LEU A 230 -7.09 9.26 3.21
C LEU A 230 -7.31 10.57 3.98
N ARG A 231 -6.54 11.61 3.68
CA ARG A 231 -6.67 12.96 4.29
C ARG A 231 -8.07 13.55 4.10
N GLU A 232 -8.68 13.33 2.95
CA GLU A 232 -10.00 13.85 2.59
C GLU A 232 -11.14 12.89 2.91
N ALA A 233 -10.84 11.63 3.24
CA ALA A 233 -11.83 10.58 3.48
C ALA A 233 -12.63 10.83 4.76
N ARG A 234 -13.89 10.42 4.74
CA ARG A 234 -14.80 10.54 5.87
C ARG A 234 -15.42 9.20 6.22
N ILE A 235 -15.74 9.05 7.49
CA ILE A 235 -16.48 7.89 8.01
C ILE A 235 -17.93 8.34 8.20
N VAL A 236 -18.88 7.57 7.67
CA VAL A 236 -20.30 7.68 7.98
C VAL A 236 -20.60 6.57 8.97
N ALA A 237 -20.83 6.94 10.23
CA ALA A 237 -21.16 6.01 11.31
C ALA A 237 -22.58 5.40 11.14
N PRO A 238 -22.91 4.30 11.81
CA PRO A 238 -24.23 3.67 11.73
C PRO A 238 -25.41 4.57 12.13
N ASP A 239 -25.17 5.57 12.98
CA ASP A 239 -26.14 6.58 13.39
C ASP A 239 -26.31 7.73 12.37
N GLY A 240 -25.59 7.68 11.25
CA GLY A 240 -25.60 8.69 10.20
C GLY A 240 -24.66 9.89 10.46
N THR A 241 -23.98 9.95 11.60
CA THR A 241 -22.99 11.01 11.85
C THR A 241 -21.78 10.84 10.95
N THR A 242 -21.12 11.94 10.60
CA THR A 242 -19.98 11.91 9.68
C THR A 242 -18.79 12.63 10.30
N HIS A 243 -17.63 11.94 10.31
CA HIS A 243 -16.39 12.50 10.82
C HIS A 243 -15.20 12.17 9.90
N PRO A 244 -14.05 12.89 9.97
CA PRO A 244 -12.89 12.59 9.15
C PRO A 244 -12.30 11.22 9.52
N LEU A 245 -11.76 10.51 8.52
CA LEU A 245 -11.04 9.23 8.73
C LEU A 245 -9.67 9.47 9.38
N VAL A 246 -8.98 10.53 9.00
CA VAL A 246 -7.70 10.94 9.58
C VAL A 246 -7.96 11.98 10.67
N LEU A 247 -7.47 11.72 11.87
CA LEU A 247 -7.60 12.59 13.03
C LEU A 247 -6.48 13.64 13.07
N ASP A 248 -5.25 13.23 12.73
CA ASP A 248 -4.06 14.06 12.82
C ASP A 248 -2.97 13.52 11.88
N GLU A 249 -2.02 14.37 11.50
CA GLU A 249 -0.92 14.04 10.60
C GLU A 249 0.42 14.49 11.20
N ASN A 250 1.44 13.63 11.05
CA ASN A 250 2.81 13.91 11.48
C ASN A 250 3.78 13.56 10.34
N ILE A 251 4.98 14.10 10.41
CA ILE A 251 6.09 13.74 9.52
C ILE A 251 7.25 13.23 10.40
N PRO A 252 7.26 11.94 10.78
CA PRO A 252 8.31 11.35 11.62
C PRO A 252 9.70 11.43 11.01
N LEU A 253 9.77 11.45 9.66
CA LEU A 253 11.00 11.56 8.93
C LEU A 253 10.80 12.39 7.66
N ASP A 254 11.37 13.60 7.64
CA ASP A 254 11.40 14.47 6.47
C ASP A 254 12.78 14.41 5.82
N ASP A 255 13.00 13.45 4.95
CA ASP A 255 14.26 13.27 4.20
C ASP A 255 14.01 13.38 2.68
N ALA A 256 13.23 14.38 2.29
CA ALA A 256 12.75 14.58 0.92
C ALA A 256 13.87 15.04 -0.07
N HIS A 257 15.12 14.68 0.15
CA HIS A 257 16.23 15.15 -0.67
C HIS A 257 16.37 14.46 -2.03
N LEU A 258 15.59 13.42 -2.28
CA LEU A 258 15.58 12.76 -3.58
C LEU A 258 14.49 13.37 -4.49
N ARG A 259 14.73 14.59 -4.98
CA ARG A 259 14.12 15.03 -6.23
C ARG A 259 15.02 14.57 -7.38
N PRO A 260 14.72 13.46 -8.04
CA PRO A 260 15.49 13.08 -9.22
C PRO A 260 15.32 14.18 -10.26
N GLY A 261 16.44 14.62 -10.85
CA GLY A 261 16.40 15.46 -12.05
C GLY A 261 15.63 14.71 -13.15
N THR A 262 15.11 15.45 -14.11
CA THR A 262 14.50 14.83 -15.31
C THR A 262 15.61 14.08 -16.09
N PRO A 263 15.58 12.75 -16.15
CA PRO A 263 16.59 11.99 -16.87
C PRO A 263 16.43 12.20 -18.37
N LEU A 264 17.53 12.06 -19.10
CA LEU A 264 17.47 12.04 -20.57
C LEU A 264 16.57 10.88 -21.06
N PRO A 265 15.83 11.04 -22.14
CA PRO A 265 14.96 10.02 -22.70
C PRO A 265 15.79 8.92 -23.43
N TRP A 266 16.61 8.20 -22.68
CA TRP A 266 17.56 7.21 -23.20
C TRP A 266 16.94 6.19 -24.15
N PRO A 267 15.75 5.60 -23.91
CA PRO A 267 15.12 4.68 -24.84
C PRO A 267 14.86 5.33 -26.20
N LEU A 268 14.30 6.55 -26.21
CA LEU A 268 14.04 7.29 -27.43
C LEU A 268 15.34 7.59 -28.22
N LEU A 269 16.37 8.05 -27.51
CA LEU A 269 17.68 8.33 -28.14
C LEU A 269 18.29 7.07 -28.73
N THR A 270 18.23 5.95 -28.01
CA THR A 270 18.73 4.66 -28.49
C THR A 270 17.97 4.17 -29.72
N MET A 271 16.63 4.20 -29.69
CA MET A 271 15.79 3.79 -30.82
C MET A 271 15.99 4.70 -32.03
N SER A 272 16.15 6.01 -31.81
CA SER A 272 16.48 6.96 -32.89
C SER A 272 17.85 6.65 -33.54
N LEU A 273 18.87 6.34 -32.75
CA LEU A 273 20.17 5.95 -33.24
C LEU A 273 20.11 4.64 -34.06
N LEU A 274 19.39 3.63 -33.54
CA LEU A 274 19.18 2.36 -34.27
C LEU A 274 18.47 2.59 -35.60
N LEU A 275 17.46 3.45 -35.64
CA LEU A 275 16.77 3.82 -36.87
C LEU A 275 17.70 4.50 -37.86
N LEU A 276 18.53 5.45 -37.43
CA LEU A 276 19.54 6.09 -38.30
C LEU A 276 20.56 5.10 -38.84
N LEU A 277 21.02 4.16 -38.02
CA LEU A 277 21.92 3.08 -38.45
C LEU A 277 21.25 2.17 -39.48
N ALA A 278 19.97 1.80 -39.27
CA ALA A 278 19.21 1.00 -40.22
C ALA A 278 19.06 1.72 -41.57
N ILE A 279 18.71 3.02 -41.56
CA ILE A 279 18.63 3.83 -42.80
C ILE A 279 20.01 3.91 -43.51
N ALA A 280 21.07 4.19 -42.75
CA ALA A 280 22.43 4.27 -43.33
C ALA A 280 22.87 2.93 -43.94
N THR A 281 22.55 1.81 -43.29
CA THR A 281 22.82 0.46 -43.78
C THR A 281 22.05 0.19 -45.07
N ALA A 282 20.75 0.49 -45.10
CA ALA A 282 19.90 0.32 -46.27
C ALA A 282 20.40 1.15 -47.47
N ILE A 283 20.81 2.43 -47.27
CA ILE A 283 21.39 3.29 -48.31
C ILE A 283 22.71 2.70 -48.81
N ARG A 284 23.56 2.19 -47.93
CA ARG A 284 24.85 1.56 -48.32
C ARG A 284 24.63 0.31 -49.15
N GLU A 285 23.69 -0.55 -48.74
CA GLU A 285 23.32 -1.78 -49.45
C GLU A 285 22.80 -1.47 -50.86
N TYR A 286 21.87 -0.51 -50.95
CA TYR A 286 21.35 -0.05 -52.25
C TYR A 286 22.46 0.45 -53.20
N ARG A 287 23.40 1.22 -52.64
CA ARG A 287 24.53 1.76 -53.46
C ARG A 287 25.56 0.70 -53.85
N ARG A 288 25.75 -0.34 -53.04
CA ARG A 288 26.76 -1.38 -53.26
C ARG A 288 26.24 -2.65 -53.96
N GLY A 289 24.93 -2.79 -54.04
CA GLY A 289 24.28 -4.00 -54.52
C GLY A 289 24.57 -5.24 -53.67
N SER A 290 24.86 -5.06 -52.36
CA SER A 290 25.23 -6.15 -51.47
C SER A 290 24.54 -5.99 -50.11
N VAL A 291 23.98 -7.07 -49.56
CA VAL A 291 23.21 -7.08 -48.26
C VAL A 291 24.15 -7.27 -47.09
N CYS A 292 23.94 -6.51 -46.03
CA CYS A 292 24.62 -6.62 -44.74
C CYS A 292 23.80 -7.51 -43.77
N TRP A 293 23.68 -8.79 -44.12
CA TRP A 293 22.81 -9.74 -43.40
C TRP A 293 23.10 -9.82 -41.89
N GLN A 294 24.31 -9.48 -41.44
CA GLN A 294 24.68 -9.53 -40.01
C GLN A 294 23.89 -8.49 -39.17
N PHE A 295 23.69 -7.28 -39.75
CA PHE A 295 22.91 -6.23 -39.06
C PHE A 295 21.44 -6.63 -38.98
N ASP A 296 20.87 -7.12 -40.09
CA ASP A 296 19.48 -7.58 -40.13
C ASP A 296 19.25 -8.75 -39.19
N ALA A 297 20.18 -9.74 -39.21
CA ALA A 297 20.11 -10.89 -38.31
C ALA A 297 20.14 -10.48 -36.83
N LEU A 298 21.01 -9.53 -36.44
CA LEU A 298 21.08 -9.01 -35.08
C LEU A 298 19.76 -8.34 -34.69
N LEU A 299 19.22 -7.48 -35.57
CA LEU A 299 17.98 -6.72 -35.28
C LEU A 299 16.77 -7.65 -35.16
N MET A 300 16.64 -8.61 -36.09
CA MET A 300 15.57 -9.62 -36.03
C MET A 300 15.70 -10.56 -34.86
N THR A 301 16.91 -10.89 -34.43
CA THR A 301 17.14 -11.72 -33.24
C THR A 301 16.67 -10.99 -31.97
N ILE A 302 17.01 -9.70 -31.79
CA ILE A 302 16.59 -8.90 -30.67
C ILE A 302 15.05 -8.79 -30.63
N GLN A 303 14.42 -8.48 -31.77
CA GLN A 303 12.97 -8.42 -31.89
C GLN A 303 12.30 -9.76 -31.56
N GLY A 304 12.84 -10.85 -32.14
CA GLY A 304 12.34 -12.20 -31.89
C GLY A 304 12.40 -12.62 -30.43
N LEU A 305 13.54 -12.35 -29.76
CA LEU A 305 13.67 -12.62 -28.31
C LEU A 305 12.70 -11.80 -27.50
N THR A 306 12.54 -10.51 -27.82
CA THR A 306 11.56 -9.64 -27.16
C THR A 306 10.14 -10.19 -27.35
N GLY A 307 9.77 -10.58 -28.58
CA GLY A 307 8.48 -11.19 -28.87
C GLY A 307 8.25 -12.50 -28.10
N CYS A 308 9.28 -13.35 -27.96
CA CYS A 308 9.20 -14.56 -27.16
C CYS A 308 8.94 -14.26 -25.67
N ILE A 309 9.60 -13.22 -25.11
CA ILE A 309 9.37 -12.81 -23.71
C ILE A 309 7.92 -12.34 -23.52
N VAL A 310 7.43 -11.45 -24.38
CA VAL A 310 6.06 -10.94 -24.30
C VAL A 310 5.05 -12.09 -24.46
N THR A 311 5.25 -12.98 -25.42
CA THR A 311 4.41 -14.16 -25.64
C THR A 311 4.40 -15.08 -24.42
N PHE A 312 5.57 -15.34 -23.83
CA PHE A 312 5.66 -16.13 -22.60
C PHE A 312 4.90 -15.47 -21.45
N LEU A 313 5.04 -14.16 -21.22
CA LEU A 313 4.32 -13.45 -20.18
C LEU A 313 2.81 -13.49 -20.40
N PHE A 314 2.37 -13.36 -21.64
CA PHE A 314 0.96 -13.42 -22.00
C PHE A 314 0.32 -14.81 -21.73
N PHE A 315 0.97 -15.90 -22.12
CA PHE A 315 0.41 -17.25 -22.02
C PHE A 315 0.88 -18.03 -20.79
N GLY A 316 2.05 -17.72 -20.25
CA GLY A 316 2.72 -18.48 -19.20
C GLY A 316 2.86 -17.79 -17.86
N SER A 317 2.31 -16.58 -17.71
CA SER A 317 2.36 -15.82 -16.47
C SER A 317 0.97 -15.59 -15.89
N ALA A 318 0.88 -15.61 -14.57
CA ALA A 318 -0.33 -15.29 -13.82
C ALA A 318 -0.42 -13.79 -13.45
N HIS A 319 0.35 -12.92 -14.10
CA HIS A 319 0.25 -11.48 -13.91
C HIS A 319 -0.95 -10.91 -14.68
N PRO A 320 -2.04 -10.48 -14.01
CA PRO A 320 -3.26 -10.06 -14.70
C PRO A 320 -3.09 -8.80 -15.55
N ALA A 321 -2.06 -7.98 -15.28
CA ALA A 321 -1.82 -6.74 -16.02
C ALA A 321 -1.19 -6.95 -17.41
N VAL A 322 -0.83 -8.18 -17.78
CA VAL A 322 -0.22 -8.51 -19.09
C VAL A 322 -1.18 -9.24 -20.04
N ASP A 323 -2.38 -9.60 -19.58
CA ASP A 323 -3.33 -10.45 -20.33
C ASP A 323 -3.95 -9.80 -21.57
N SER A 324 -3.80 -8.49 -21.75
CA SER A 324 -4.45 -7.74 -22.84
C SER A 324 -3.43 -6.95 -23.69
N ASN A 325 -2.25 -7.50 -23.87
CA ASN A 325 -1.18 -6.84 -24.65
C ASN A 325 -1.30 -7.21 -26.15
N TRP A 326 -2.19 -6.47 -26.85
CA TRP A 326 -2.44 -6.60 -28.29
C TRP A 326 -1.76 -5.53 -29.11
#